data_7423b7dc04f84afea52f6bd8893fc134
#
_entry.id   7423b7dc04f84afea52f6bd8893fc134
#
_cell.length_a   1.000
_cell.length_b   1.000
_cell.length_c   1.000
_cell.angle_alpha   90.00
_cell.angle_beta   90.00
_cell.angle_gamma   90.00
#
_symmetry.space_group_name_H-M   'P 1'
#
loop_
_entity.id
_entity.type
_entity.pdbx_description
1 polymer ?
#
loop_
_entity_poly.entity_id
_entity_poly.type
_entity_poly.pdbx_seq_one_letter_code
_entity_poly.pdbx_strand_id
1 'polypeptide(L)'
;MEPTEFTATVEDATDEARIRCTGDLNGRADAALEAAYAAASALGHTRITLDFERCGYINSTGIALIVRLLTEARADGRSVRAAGLTPHYKQIFEITRLADYMEILDAAPTGAASTTDGDGA
;
A
#
# COMPACT_ATOMS: atom_id res chain seq x y z
N MET A 1 -22.57 -12.46 5.78
CA MET A 1 -21.19 -12.35 6.25
C MET A 1 -20.75 -10.91 6.24
N GLU A 2 -20.13 -10.48 7.29
CA GLU A 2 -19.69 -9.10 7.39
C GLU A 2 -18.37 -8.91 6.67
N PRO A 3 -18.16 -7.73 6.08
CA PRO A 3 -16.86 -7.45 5.48
C PRO A 3 -15.78 -7.43 6.55
N THR A 4 -14.59 -7.78 6.17
CA THR A 4 -13.44 -7.76 7.07
C THR A 4 -13.07 -6.32 7.34
N GLU A 5 -13.07 -5.95 8.60
CA GLU A 5 -12.74 -4.58 8.98
C GLU A 5 -11.30 -4.26 8.63
N PHE A 6 -11.08 -3.08 8.07
CA PHE A 6 -9.75 -2.65 7.66
C PHE A 6 -8.94 -2.24 8.87
N THR A 7 -7.71 -2.71 8.94
CA THR A 7 -6.74 -2.24 9.91
C THR A 7 -5.44 -1.94 9.20
N ALA A 8 -4.69 -0.99 9.74
CA ALA A 8 -3.39 -0.62 9.19
C ALA A 8 -2.41 -0.53 10.34
N THR A 9 -1.30 -1.27 10.21
CA THR A 9 -0.24 -1.23 11.21
C THR A 9 1.02 -0.66 10.58
N VAL A 10 1.79 0.07 11.37
CA VAL A 10 2.98 0.75 10.89
C VAL A 10 4.21 0.09 11.48
N GLU A 11 5.17 -0.22 10.62
CA GLU A 11 6.46 -0.77 11.04
C GLU A 11 7.56 0.19 10.64
N ASP A 12 8.53 0.34 11.53
CA ASP A 12 9.73 1.11 11.25
C ASP A 12 10.78 0.15 10.70
N ALA A 13 10.93 0.12 9.38
CA ALA A 13 11.96 -0.69 8.76
C ALA A 13 13.24 0.14 8.63
N THR A 14 14.31 -0.50 8.16
CA THR A 14 15.64 0.12 8.18
C THR A 14 15.67 1.45 7.41
N ASP A 15 15.06 1.50 6.24
CA ASP A 15 15.13 2.69 5.39
C ASP A 15 13.75 3.12 4.89
N GLU A 16 12.70 2.65 5.52
CA GLU A 16 11.34 2.98 5.09
C GLU A 16 10.37 2.76 6.24
N ALA A 17 9.22 3.42 6.13
CA ALA A 17 8.08 3.09 6.97
C ALA A 17 7.17 2.17 6.18
N ARG A 18 6.73 1.08 6.80
CA ARG A 18 5.83 0.14 6.12
C ARG A 18 4.46 0.20 6.75
N ILE A 19 3.46 0.40 5.93
CA ILE A 19 2.07 0.37 6.38
C ILE A 19 1.47 -0.94 5.89
N ARG A 20 1.16 -1.83 6.82
CA ARG A 20 0.59 -3.13 6.49
C ARG A 20 -0.93 -3.01 6.52
N CYS A 21 -1.55 -3.21 5.37
CA CYS A 21 -2.99 -3.07 5.20
C CYS A 21 -3.63 -4.45 5.29
N THR A 22 -4.62 -4.59 6.17
CA THR A 22 -5.31 -5.85 6.39
C THR A 22 -6.81 -5.61 6.31
N GLY A 23 -7.53 -6.50 5.63
CA GLY A 23 -8.99 -6.38 5.50
C GLY A 23 -9.39 -5.60 4.27
N ASP A 24 -10.64 -5.18 4.22
CA ASP A 24 -11.22 -4.55 3.03
C ASP A 24 -10.98 -3.05 3.04
N LEU A 25 -10.46 -2.55 1.92
CA LEU A 25 -10.16 -1.13 1.78
C LEU A 25 -11.34 -0.45 1.11
N ASN A 26 -12.18 0.14 1.91
CA ASN A 26 -13.38 0.84 1.47
C ASN A 26 -13.50 2.16 2.26
N GLY A 27 -14.66 2.81 2.20
CA GLY A 27 -14.84 4.10 2.85
C GLY A 27 -14.63 4.09 4.35
N ARG A 28 -14.80 2.93 4.99
CA ARG A 28 -14.60 2.82 6.44
C ARG A 28 -13.12 2.83 6.82
N ALA A 29 -12.23 2.68 5.84
CA ALA A 29 -10.80 2.63 6.10
C ALA A 29 -10.18 4.02 6.24
N ASP A 30 -10.94 5.08 6.01
CA ASP A 30 -10.42 6.43 5.94
C ASP A 30 -9.61 6.81 7.19
N ALA A 31 -10.23 6.70 8.35
CA ALA A 31 -9.58 7.11 9.59
C ALA A 31 -8.34 6.25 9.89
N ALA A 32 -8.45 4.94 9.66
CA ALA A 32 -7.34 4.04 9.95
C ALA A 32 -6.15 4.32 9.02
N LEU A 33 -6.43 4.55 7.75
CA LEU A 33 -5.37 4.81 6.78
C LEU A 33 -4.71 6.15 7.06
N GLU A 34 -5.50 7.15 7.39
CA GLU A 34 -4.96 8.48 7.69
C GLU A 34 -4.11 8.44 8.95
N ALA A 35 -4.56 7.74 9.98
CA ALA A 35 -3.77 7.60 11.21
C ALA A 35 -2.47 6.86 10.94
N ALA A 36 -2.52 5.83 10.09
CA ALA A 36 -1.31 5.08 9.74
C ALA A 36 -0.33 5.96 8.98
N TYR A 37 -0.82 6.78 8.05
CA TYR A 37 0.07 7.67 7.32
C TYR A 37 0.73 8.68 8.29
N ALA A 38 -0.04 9.23 9.23
CA ALA A 38 0.51 10.18 10.19
C ALA A 38 1.60 9.52 11.03
N ALA A 39 1.36 8.28 11.48
CA ALA A 39 2.35 7.56 12.28
C ALA A 39 3.59 7.23 11.45
N ALA A 40 3.40 6.84 10.20
CA ALA A 40 4.52 6.55 9.32
C ALA A 40 5.35 7.81 9.05
N SER A 41 4.67 8.93 8.84
CA SER A 41 5.33 10.22 8.63
C SER A 41 6.22 10.59 9.82
N ALA A 42 5.73 10.31 11.02
CA ALA A 42 6.46 10.67 12.23
C ALA A 42 7.77 9.92 12.37
N LEU A 43 7.93 8.81 11.66
CA LEU A 43 9.18 8.06 11.69
C LEU A 43 10.29 8.75 10.90
N GLY A 44 9.95 9.69 10.02
CA GLY A 44 10.94 10.52 9.34
C GLY A 44 11.57 9.93 8.11
N HIS A 45 11.12 8.76 7.66
CA HIS A 45 11.65 8.18 6.42
C HIS A 45 11.08 8.88 5.19
N THR A 46 11.87 8.95 4.12
CA THR A 46 11.39 9.52 2.86
C THR A 46 10.61 8.52 2.02
N ARG A 47 10.62 7.25 2.42
CA ARG A 47 9.93 6.20 1.67
C ARG A 47 8.88 5.55 2.54
N ILE A 48 7.70 5.32 1.95
CA ILE A 48 6.62 4.60 2.61
C ILE A 48 6.21 3.46 1.68
N THR A 49 6.16 2.24 2.22
CA THR A 49 5.69 1.07 1.47
C THR A 49 4.33 0.66 2.01
N LEU A 50 3.34 0.59 1.12
CA LEU A 50 2.03 0.06 1.46
C LEU A 50 2.04 -1.42 1.13
N ASP A 51 1.83 -2.25 2.14
CA ASP A 51 1.83 -3.69 1.99
C ASP A 51 0.39 -4.18 1.90
N PHE A 52 -0.01 -4.63 0.72
CA PHE A 52 -1.37 -5.09 0.44
C PHE A 52 -1.52 -6.59 0.50
N GLU A 53 -0.52 -7.30 0.97
CA GLU A 53 -0.54 -8.76 0.93
C GLU A 53 -1.75 -9.34 1.64
N ARG A 54 -2.17 -8.70 2.74
CA ARG A 54 -3.32 -9.16 3.52
C ARG A 54 -4.54 -8.29 3.29
N CYS A 55 -4.49 -7.42 2.31
CA CYS A 55 -5.62 -6.58 1.96
C CYS A 55 -6.60 -7.41 1.17
N GLY A 56 -7.88 -7.31 1.51
CA GLY A 56 -8.90 -8.04 0.81
C GLY A 56 -9.38 -7.28 -0.40
N TYR A 57 -10.64 -6.85 -0.33
CA TYR A 57 -11.27 -6.18 -1.44
C TYR A 57 -11.00 -4.69 -1.40
N ILE A 58 -10.69 -4.10 -2.55
CA ILE A 58 -10.49 -2.65 -2.67
C ILE A 58 -11.57 -2.13 -3.61
N ASN A 59 -12.46 -1.28 -3.10
CA ASN A 59 -13.49 -0.68 -3.94
C ASN A 59 -13.06 0.72 -4.41
N SER A 60 -13.93 1.38 -5.15
CA SER A 60 -13.57 2.68 -5.73
C SER A 60 -13.29 3.74 -4.67
N THR A 61 -14.01 3.68 -3.54
CA THR A 61 -13.71 4.62 -2.45
C THR A 61 -12.35 4.33 -1.85
N GLY A 62 -12.00 3.03 -1.73
CA GLY A 62 -10.67 2.65 -1.28
C GLY A 62 -9.58 3.19 -2.20
N ILE A 63 -9.80 3.10 -3.51
CA ILE A 63 -8.87 3.68 -4.48
C ILE A 63 -8.71 5.18 -4.23
N ALA A 64 -9.82 5.88 -3.99
CA ALA A 64 -9.76 7.33 -3.73
C ALA A 64 -8.97 7.64 -2.47
N LEU A 65 -9.06 6.80 -1.44
CA LEU A 65 -8.28 6.99 -0.23
C LEU A 65 -6.78 6.82 -0.50
N ILE A 66 -6.43 5.86 -1.35
CA ILE A 66 -5.04 5.68 -1.74
C ILE A 66 -4.54 6.92 -2.49
N VAL A 67 -5.35 7.45 -3.40
CA VAL A 67 -4.98 8.65 -4.15
C VAL A 67 -4.71 9.81 -3.18
N ARG A 68 -5.56 9.97 -2.17
CA ARG A 68 -5.36 11.02 -1.19
C ARG A 68 -4.05 10.84 -0.44
N LEU A 69 -3.75 9.62 -0.03
CA LEU A 69 -2.49 9.34 0.67
C LEU A 69 -1.31 9.66 -0.22
N LEU A 70 -1.38 9.30 -1.51
CA LEU A 70 -0.30 9.60 -2.45
C LEU A 70 -0.11 11.11 -2.60
N THR A 71 -1.20 11.87 -2.62
CA THR A 71 -1.14 13.31 -2.72
C THR A 71 -0.45 13.90 -1.50
N GLU A 72 -0.79 13.41 -0.32
CA GLU A 72 -0.17 13.88 0.91
C GLU A 72 1.31 13.54 0.95
N ALA A 73 1.65 12.32 0.56
CA ALA A 73 3.05 11.89 0.57
C ALA A 73 3.87 12.74 -0.38
N ARG A 74 3.32 13.02 -1.55
CA ARG A 74 4.03 13.83 -2.53
C ARG A 74 4.27 15.24 -2.02
N ALA A 75 3.27 15.83 -1.36
CA ALA A 75 3.41 17.16 -0.78
C ALA A 75 4.47 17.17 0.32
N ASP A 76 4.64 16.04 1.01
CA ASP A 76 5.63 15.92 2.08
C ASP A 76 7.00 15.48 1.58
N GLY A 77 7.16 15.31 0.27
CA GLY A 77 8.44 14.89 -0.30
C GLY A 77 8.75 13.42 -0.09
N ARG A 78 7.72 12.60 0.08
CA ARG A 78 7.92 11.16 0.30
C ARG A 78 7.52 10.37 -0.92
N SER A 79 8.25 9.28 -1.16
CA SER A 79 7.90 8.33 -2.22
C SER A 79 7.12 7.18 -1.63
N VAL A 80 6.20 6.62 -2.42
CA VAL A 80 5.34 5.53 -1.97
C VAL A 80 5.52 4.34 -2.91
N ARG A 81 5.59 3.15 -2.31
CA ARG A 81 5.66 1.90 -3.05
C ARG A 81 4.51 1.01 -2.60
N ALA A 82 4.01 0.18 -3.51
CA ALA A 82 2.99 -0.81 -3.20
C ALA A 82 3.57 -2.19 -3.35
N ALA A 83 3.36 -3.03 -2.34
CA ALA A 83 3.83 -4.40 -2.34
C ALA A 83 2.65 -5.33 -2.12
N GLY A 84 2.74 -6.54 -2.62
CA GLY A 84 1.76 -7.58 -2.32
C GLY A 84 0.45 -7.47 -3.07
N LEU A 85 0.38 -6.67 -4.12
CA LEU A 85 -0.83 -6.57 -4.93
C LEU A 85 -1.03 -7.84 -5.74
N THR A 86 -2.28 -8.30 -5.84
CA THR A 86 -2.60 -9.38 -6.76
C THR A 86 -2.46 -8.86 -8.20
N PRO A 87 -2.33 -9.76 -9.19
CA PRO A 87 -2.29 -9.31 -10.58
C PRO A 87 -3.51 -8.49 -10.96
N HIS A 88 -4.67 -8.83 -10.41
CA HIS A 88 -5.90 -8.09 -10.67
C HIS A 88 -5.78 -6.63 -10.20
N TYR A 89 -5.30 -6.42 -8.97
CA TYR A 89 -5.18 -5.07 -8.46
C TYR A 89 -4.00 -4.33 -9.06
N LYS A 90 -2.94 -5.02 -9.45
CA LYS A 90 -1.88 -4.39 -10.21
C LYS A 90 -2.44 -3.77 -11.48
N GLN A 91 -3.28 -4.51 -12.18
CA GLN A 91 -3.88 -4.02 -13.41
C GLN A 91 -4.77 -2.81 -13.14
N ILE A 92 -5.56 -2.88 -12.06
CA ILE A 92 -6.42 -1.75 -11.70
C ILE A 92 -5.58 -0.51 -11.39
N PHE A 93 -4.47 -0.67 -10.69
CA PHE A 93 -3.61 0.45 -10.36
C PHE A 93 -2.99 1.06 -11.62
N GLU A 94 -2.71 0.23 -12.62
CA GLU A 94 -2.19 0.72 -13.89
C GLU A 94 -3.26 1.47 -14.67
N ILE A 95 -4.45 0.90 -14.75
CA ILE A 95 -5.56 1.52 -15.49
C ILE A 95 -5.96 2.85 -14.87
N THR A 96 -5.96 2.94 -13.56
CA THR A 96 -6.34 4.17 -12.86
C THR A 96 -5.20 5.15 -12.76
N ARG A 97 -4.05 4.85 -13.32
CA ARG A 97 -2.87 5.71 -13.34
C ARG A 97 -2.22 5.90 -11.97
N LEU A 98 -2.59 5.06 -11.00
CA LEU A 98 -1.93 5.11 -9.69
C LEU A 98 -0.46 4.76 -9.80
N ALA A 99 -0.12 3.88 -10.74
CA ALA A 99 1.26 3.48 -10.94
C ALA A 99 2.15 4.64 -11.42
N ASP A 100 1.54 5.74 -11.86
CA ASP A 100 2.31 6.94 -12.24
C ASP A 100 2.82 7.68 -11.03
N TYR A 101 2.24 7.44 -9.85
CA TYR A 101 2.55 8.19 -8.63
C TYR A 101 3.15 7.32 -7.55
N MET A 102 3.31 6.03 -7.79
CA MET A 102 3.90 5.11 -6.84
C MET A 102 4.56 3.98 -7.59
N GLU A 103 5.55 3.37 -6.95
CA GLU A 103 6.23 2.22 -7.52
C GLU A 103 5.47 0.96 -7.14
N ILE A 104 5.16 0.11 -8.12
CA ILE A 104 4.49 -1.16 -7.89
C ILE A 104 5.56 -2.24 -7.85
N LEU A 105 5.66 -2.93 -6.73
CA LEU A 105 6.63 -4.01 -6.60
C LEU A 105 6.02 -5.30 -7.09
N ASP A 106 6.81 -6.05 -7.85
CA ASP A 106 6.34 -7.32 -8.43
C ASP A 106 6.29 -8.45 -7.42
N ALA A 107 7.09 -8.36 -6.39
CA ALA A 107 7.16 -9.41 -5.40
C ALA A 107 6.97 -8.82 -4.02
N ALA A 108 6.53 -9.66 -3.08
CA ALA A 108 6.42 -9.22 -1.71
C ALA A 108 7.78 -8.82 -1.18
N PRO A 109 7.84 -7.84 -0.26
CA PRO A 109 9.13 -7.37 0.23
C PRO A 109 9.94 -8.43 0.96
N THR A 110 9.30 -9.47 1.44
CA THR A 110 10.03 -10.55 2.05
C THR A 110 10.65 -11.45 1.02
N GLY A 111 10.37 -11.26 -0.04
CA GLY A 111 10.89 -11.88 -1.03
C GLY A 111 11.57 -13.09 -1.09
N ALA A 112 11.67 -13.49 -0.62
CA ALA A 112 12.32 -14.27 -1.06
C ALA A 112 12.10 -14.81 -2.40
N ALA A 113 12.07 -14.67 -2.40
CA ALA A 113 11.89 -15.00 -3.22
C ALA A 113 11.87 -15.24 -4.18
N SER A 114 12.18 -15.27 -4.12
CA SER A 114 12.16 -15.59 -4.85
C SER A 114 12.02 -15.84 -5.77
N THR A 115 12.25 -15.85 -5.83
CA THR A 115 12.16 -16.22 -6.56
C THR A 115 11.96 -16.37 -7.50
N THR A 116 12.18 -16.40 -7.60
CA THR A 116 12.02 -16.65 -8.34
C THR A 116 11.64 -16.78 -9.18
N ASP A 117 11.78 -16.73 -9.22
CA ASP A 117 11.42 -16.97 -9.87
C ASP A 117 11.08 -17.05 -10.67
N GLY A 118 11.30 -17.00 -10.58
CA GLY A 118 11.00 -17.08 -11.19
C GLY A 118 10.82 -17.03 -12.00
N ASP A 119 11.05 -16.79 -12.06
CA ASP A 119 10.84 -16.77 -12.79
C ASP A 119 10.57 -17.02 -13.53
N GLY A 120 10.63 -17.05 -13.33
CA GLY A 120 10.35 -17.29 -13.90
C GLY A 120 10.21 -17.35 -14.47
N ALA A 121 10.35 -17.36 -14.60
CA ALA A 121 10.17 -17.41 -15.07
C ALA A 121 10.05 -17.67 -15.30
#